data_bfab3d60e691bf44ee0d0e021a015a32
#
_entry.id   bfab3d60e691bf44ee0d0e021a015a32
#
_cell.length_a   1.000
_cell.length_b   1.000
_cell.length_c   1.000
_cell.angle_alpha   90.00
_cell.angle_beta   90.00
_cell.angle_gamma   90.00
#
_symmetry.space_group_name_H-M   'P 1'
#
loop_
_entity.id
_entity.type
_entity.pdbx_description
1 polymer ?
#
loop_
_entity_poly.entity_id
_entity_poly.type
_entity_poly.pdbx_seq_one_letter_code
_entity_poly.pdbx_strand_id
1 'polypeptide(L)'
;MVGTSPDDTDSAMDTGDAKTKKKFHIDTNSINFPKAGMEMGTYMKDGMIADWDMFEQVLDYSYKKIIQSQSEEHPVLFSEAPWNKKDRREQLCEIMFEKYNVPAFFLVKNAVLSSFANGRSTALVIDSGSTHTSAIPVHDGYVLQHAIVKSPLGSDFLTGQCNQFLQDQGTEIIPPYMIKEKKEVPEGQPAQVISNKSSFNK
;
A
#
# COMPACT_ATOMS: atom_id res chain seq x y z
N MET A 1 -1.42 1.91 -2.72
CA MET A 1 -0.52 1.88 -3.89
C MET A 1 0.08 3.25 -4.10
N VAL A 2 1.30 3.31 -4.59
CA VAL A 2 2.04 4.53 -4.90
C VAL A 2 2.55 4.40 -6.33
N GLY A 3 2.34 5.43 -7.15
CA GLY A 3 2.93 5.52 -8.48
C GLY A 3 4.30 6.19 -8.42
N THR A 4 5.27 5.69 -9.16
CA THR A 4 6.59 6.31 -9.32
C THR A 4 6.84 6.59 -10.79
N SER A 5 7.29 7.80 -11.13
CA SER A 5 7.71 8.16 -12.49
C SER A 5 9.10 8.78 -12.46
N PRO A 6 9.85 8.73 -13.58
CA PRO A 6 11.06 9.52 -13.72
C PRO A 6 10.72 11.01 -13.59
N ASP A 7 11.62 11.79 -12.98
CA ASP A 7 11.43 13.23 -12.89
C ASP A 7 11.87 13.87 -14.22
N ASP A 8 10.94 14.43 -15.01
CA ASP A 8 11.18 15.05 -16.32
C ASP A 8 11.95 16.39 -16.22
N THR A 9 12.35 16.82 -15.03
CA THR A 9 12.97 18.15 -14.82
C THR A 9 14.48 18.19 -15.01
N ASP A 10 15.17 17.05 -15.19
CA ASP A 10 16.62 17.00 -15.40
C ASP A 10 17.03 16.73 -16.86
N SER A 11 16.59 17.59 -17.81
CA SER A 11 17.20 17.67 -19.14
C SER A 11 18.30 18.76 -19.22
N ALA A 12 18.98 19.08 -18.13
CA ALA A 12 20.09 20.06 -18.15
C ALA A 12 21.26 19.61 -17.27
N MET A 13 22.34 19.22 -17.97
CA MET A 13 23.73 19.07 -17.51
C MET A 13 24.08 17.88 -16.60
N ASP A 14 24.65 16.92 -17.28
CA ASP A 14 25.64 15.91 -16.94
C ASP A 14 26.68 16.38 -15.90
N THR A 15 26.60 15.85 -14.69
CA THR A 15 27.76 15.62 -13.80
C THR A 15 27.48 14.37 -12.96
N GLY A 16 28.38 13.40 -13.08
CA GLY A 16 28.31 12.04 -12.56
C GLY A 16 27.77 11.91 -11.12
N ASP A 17 27.06 10.82 -10.90
CA ASP A 17 26.33 10.39 -9.69
C ASP A 17 24.90 10.92 -9.49
N ALA A 18 24.15 11.07 -10.54
CA ALA A 18 22.72 11.36 -10.45
C ALA A 18 21.91 10.08 -10.19
N LYS A 19 21.59 9.79 -8.93
CA LYS A 19 20.40 9.01 -8.58
C LYS A 19 19.22 9.73 -9.24
N THR A 20 18.66 9.14 -10.29
CA THR A 20 17.44 9.65 -10.97
C THR A 20 16.39 9.94 -9.90
N LYS A 21 16.06 11.19 -9.68
CA LYS A 21 15.03 11.59 -8.72
C LYS A 21 13.71 11.00 -9.19
N LYS A 22 13.12 10.14 -8.37
CA LYS A 22 11.80 9.55 -8.62
C LYS A 22 10.74 10.51 -8.12
N LYS A 23 9.74 10.79 -8.94
CA LYS A 23 8.55 11.52 -8.54
C LYS A 23 7.49 10.54 -8.05
N PHE A 24 6.96 10.78 -6.85
CA PHE A 24 5.95 9.93 -6.24
C PHE A 24 4.53 10.48 -6.46
N HIS A 25 3.61 9.60 -6.80
CA HIS A 25 2.19 9.89 -7.02
C HIS A 25 1.38 9.08 -6.01
N ILE A 26 0.80 9.74 -5.02
CA ILE A 26 0.20 9.07 -3.84
C ILE A 26 -1.33 9.21 -3.84
N ASP A 27 -1.86 10.30 -4.39
CA ASP A 27 -3.30 10.52 -4.47
C ASP A 27 -3.97 9.64 -5.54
N THR A 28 -5.20 9.18 -5.25
CA THR A 28 -6.01 8.38 -6.18
C THR A 28 -6.17 9.06 -7.54
N ASN A 29 -6.39 10.37 -7.57
CA ASN A 29 -6.49 11.13 -8.82
C ASN A 29 -5.17 11.13 -9.60
N SER A 30 -4.04 11.24 -8.89
CA SER A 30 -2.71 11.23 -9.50
C SER A 30 -2.31 9.86 -10.03
N ILE A 31 -2.74 8.79 -9.37
CA ILE A 31 -2.48 7.40 -9.73
C ILE A 31 -3.31 6.97 -10.94
N ASN A 32 -4.59 7.35 -10.96
CA ASN A 32 -5.51 6.96 -12.05
C ASN A 32 -5.32 7.80 -13.32
N PHE A 33 -4.54 8.87 -13.26
CA PHE A 33 -4.20 9.65 -14.44
C PHE A 33 -2.97 9.05 -15.15
N PRO A 34 -3.12 8.57 -16.40
CA PRO A 34 -2.03 7.90 -17.11
C PRO A 34 -0.86 8.84 -17.32
N LYS A 35 0.34 8.40 -16.93
CA LYS A 35 1.62 9.09 -17.16
C LYS A 35 2.60 8.14 -17.80
N ALA A 36 3.39 8.65 -18.74
CA ALA A 36 4.43 7.85 -19.37
C ALA A 36 5.48 7.40 -18.34
N GLY A 37 5.87 6.13 -18.40
CA GLY A 37 6.88 5.58 -17.48
C GLY A 37 6.47 5.47 -16.02
N MET A 38 5.16 5.59 -15.68
CA MET A 38 4.69 5.41 -14.32
C MET A 38 4.62 3.93 -13.95
N GLU A 39 5.35 3.55 -12.90
CA GLU A 39 5.30 2.24 -12.29
C GLU A 39 4.48 2.29 -11.01
N MET A 40 3.65 1.27 -10.80
CA MET A 40 2.81 1.14 -9.61
C MET A 40 3.44 0.18 -8.62
N GLY A 41 3.60 0.62 -7.37
CA GLY A 41 4.19 -0.17 -6.31
C GLY A 41 3.48 -0.05 -4.98
N THR A 42 3.98 -0.79 -4.00
CA THR A 42 3.56 -0.69 -2.60
C THR A 42 4.80 -0.70 -1.70
N TYR A 43 4.77 0.13 -0.68
CA TYR A 43 5.82 0.14 0.34
C TYR A 43 5.69 -1.01 1.35
N MET A 44 4.56 -1.73 1.32
CA MET A 44 4.28 -2.82 2.26
C MET A 44 4.54 -4.18 1.59
N LYS A 45 5.18 -5.07 2.32
CA LYS A 45 5.31 -6.49 1.97
C LYS A 45 5.05 -7.35 3.20
N ASP A 46 4.13 -8.28 3.08
CA ASP A 46 3.79 -9.21 4.16
C ASP A 46 3.33 -8.51 5.47
N GLY A 47 2.62 -7.39 5.35
CA GLY A 47 2.17 -6.58 6.49
C GLY A 47 3.26 -5.75 7.16
N MET A 48 4.45 -5.66 6.56
CA MET A 48 5.60 -4.91 7.09
C MET A 48 6.10 -3.90 6.06
N ILE A 49 6.69 -2.81 6.54
CA ILE A 49 7.33 -1.82 5.67
C ILE A 49 8.55 -2.46 4.99
N ALA A 50 8.59 -2.42 3.66
CA ALA A 50 9.66 -2.96 2.85
C ALA A 50 10.46 -1.86 2.13
N ASP A 51 9.79 -0.81 1.70
CA ASP A 51 10.39 0.37 1.04
C ASP A 51 10.18 1.58 1.94
N TRP A 52 11.27 2.00 2.59
CA TRP A 52 11.26 3.11 3.55
C TRP A 52 11.16 4.47 2.87
N ASP A 53 11.80 4.64 1.72
CA ASP A 53 11.74 5.90 0.96
C ASP A 53 10.31 6.17 0.53
N MET A 54 9.64 5.17 0.00
CA MET A 54 8.23 5.28 -0.40
C MET A 54 7.31 5.49 0.81
N PHE A 55 7.59 4.83 1.95
CA PHE A 55 6.84 5.02 3.18
C PHE A 55 6.93 6.45 3.70
N GLU A 56 8.14 7.03 3.71
CA GLU A 56 8.34 8.43 4.13
C GLU A 56 7.60 9.41 3.23
N GLN A 57 7.58 9.19 1.92
CA GLN A 57 6.79 10.02 1.00
C GLN A 57 5.29 9.95 1.29
N VAL A 58 4.79 8.76 1.68
CA VAL A 58 3.37 8.60 2.08
C VAL A 58 3.09 9.33 3.38
N LEU A 59 4.01 9.29 4.36
CA LEU A 59 3.88 10.05 5.61
C LEU A 59 3.91 11.56 5.35
N ASP A 60 4.86 12.04 4.55
CA ASP A 60 4.94 13.44 4.16
C ASP A 60 3.65 13.93 3.49
N TYR A 61 3.12 13.14 2.58
CA TYR A 61 1.84 13.43 1.94
C TYR A 61 0.69 13.46 2.96
N SER A 62 0.68 12.49 3.88
CA SER A 62 -0.37 12.40 4.90
C SER A 62 -0.36 13.62 5.83
N TYR A 63 0.79 14.02 6.33
CA TYR A 63 0.90 15.21 7.18
C TYR A 63 0.57 16.51 6.43
N LYS A 64 1.13 16.69 5.22
CA LYS A 64 1.00 17.95 4.47
C LYS A 64 -0.37 18.15 3.81
N LYS A 65 -1.01 17.06 3.35
CA LYS A 65 -2.22 17.15 2.53
C LYS A 65 -3.49 16.65 3.21
N ILE A 66 -3.37 15.61 4.05
CA ILE A 66 -4.55 15.00 4.68
C ILE A 66 -4.77 15.54 6.09
N ILE A 67 -3.75 15.44 6.95
CA ILE A 67 -3.85 15.86 8.34
C ILE A 67 -3.75 17.39 8.45
N GLN A 68 -2.91 18.00 7.62
CA GLN A 68 -2.65 19.46 7.59
C GLN A 68 -2.19 20.00 8.96
N SER A 69 -1.43 19.20 9.70
CA SER A 69 -0.84 19.56 10.98
C SER A 69 0.62 19.12 11.02
N GLN A 70 1.38 19.74 11.93
CA GLN A 70 2.79 19.42 12.11
C GLN A 70 2.93 18.15 12.96
N SER A 71 3.87 17.28 12.59
CA SER A 71 4.11 16.02 13.31
C SER A 71 4.56 16.24 14.76
N GLU A 72 5.22 17.35 15.03
CA GLU A 72 5.75 17.75 16.34
C GLU A 72 4.65 18.06 17.38
N GLU A 73 3.43 18.33 16.92
CA GLU A 73 2.33 18.76 17.80
C GLU A 73 1.50 17.59 18.35
N HIS A 74 1.64 16.39 17.77
CA HIS A 74 0.76 15.27 18.08
C HIS A 74 1.51 13.98 18.38
N PRO A 75 1.14 13.27 19.46
CA PRO A 75 1.60 11.91 19.67
C PRO A 75 1.07 10.98 18.60
N VAL A 76 1.85 9.97 18.23
CA VAL A 76 1.54 9.05 17.14
C VAL A 76 1.46 7.62 17.63
N LEU A 77 0.40 6.94 17.22
CA LEU A 77 0.23 5.51 17.42
C LEU A 77 0.20 4.82 16.05
N PHE A 78 1.08 3.83 15.85
CA PHE A 78 1.03 2.94 14.70
C PHE A 78 0.60 1.54 15.08
N SER A 79 -0.18 0.92 14.21
CA SER A 79 -0.44 -0.50 14.28
C SER A 79 0.58 -1.29 13.47
N GLU A 80 0.96 -2.45 13.96
CA GLU A 80 1.93 -3.33 13.30
C GLU A 80 1.44 -4.78 13.24
N ALA A 81 1.95 -5.53 12.27
CA ALA A 81 1.72 -6.96 12.20
C ALA A 81 2.39 -7.67 13.40
N PRO A 82 1.77 -8.71 13.99
CA PRO A 82 2.32 -9.43 15.13
C PRO A 82 3.71 -10.04 14.89
N TRP A 83 4.02 -10.37 13.64
CA TRP A 83 5.31 -10.94 13.20
C TRP A 83 6.32 -9.88 12.76
N ASN A 84 6.08 -8.59 13.03
CA ASN A 84 7.03 -7.54 12.67
C ASN A 84 8.37 -7.73 13.38
N LYS A 85 9.45 -7.51 12.65
CA LYS A 85 10.82 -7.72 13.12
C LYS A 85 11.30 -6.55 13.98
N LYS A 86 12.23 -6.84 14.90
CA LYS A 86 12.78 -5.86 15.83
C LYS A 86 13.50 -4.72 15.11
N ASP A 87 14.34 -5.03 14.15
CA ASP A 87 15.09 -4.08 13.33
C ASP A 87 14.18 -3.07 12.60
N ARG A 88 13.06 -3.55 12.05
CA ARG A 88 12.09 -2.66 11.40
C ARG A 88 11.34 -1.76 12.40
N ARG A 89 11.09 -2.26 13.59
CA ARG A 89 10.47 -1.48 14.66
C ARG A 89 11.41 -0.37 15.16
N GLU A 90 12.68 -0.69 15.31
CA GLU A 90 13.74 0.28 15.68
C GLU A 90 13.88 1.36 14.61
N GLN A 91 13.96 0.98 13.33
CA GLN A 91 14.02 1.92 12.22
C GLN A 91 12.79 2.84 12.14
N LEU A 92 11.59 2.30 12.37
CA LEU A 92 10.38 3.12 12.41
C LEU A 92 10.40 4.10 13.57
N CYS A 93 10.83 3.68 14.77
CA CYS A 93 11.01 4.57 15.92
C CYS A 93 12.01 5.68 15.62
N GLU A 94 13.16 5.36 15.04
CA GLU A 94 14.18 6.32 14.63
C GLU A 94 13.59 7.38 13.69
N ILE A 95 12.93 6.95 12.62
CA ILE A 95 12.29 7.87 11.65
C ILE A 95 11.28 8.79 12.35
N MET A 96 10.44 8.26 13.23
CA MET A 96 9.40 9.05 13.88
C MET A 96 9.97 10.07 14.85
N PHE A 97 11.02 9.74 15.58
CA PHE A 97 11.65 10.69 16.53
C PHE A 97 12.66 11.62 15.85
N GLU A 98 13.54 11.10 14.98
CA GLU A 98 14.63 11.90 14.42
C GLU A 98 14.19 12.76 13.23
N LYS A 99 13.28 12.25 12.38
CA LYS A 99 12.85 12.97 11.18
C LYS A 99 11.55 13.75 11.40
N TYR A 100 10.56 13.10 12.05
CA TYR A 100 9.24 13.72 12.25
C TYR A 100 9.10 14.42 13.59
N ASN A 101 10.09 14.31 14.51
CA ASN A 101 10.14 14.95 15.82
C ASN A 101 8.84 14.79 16.64
N VAL A 102 8.20 13.62 16.54
CA VAL A 102 6.94 13.41 17.26
C VAL A 102 7.15 13.43 18.78
N PRO A 103 6.25 14.03 19.58
CA PRO A 103 6.42 14.15 21.02
C PRO A 103 6.30 12.82 21.76
N ALA A 104 5.56 11.87 21.20
CA ALA A 104 5.45 10.50 21.70
C ALA A 104 5.09 9.54 20.57
N PHE A 105 5.60 8.31 20.67
CA PHE A 105 5.37 7.27 19.68
C PHE A 105 5.06 5.92 20.36
N PHE A 106 4.05 5.20 19.86
CA PHE A 106 3.69 3.88 20.35
C PHE A 106 3.37 2.92 19.22
N LEU A 107 3.92 1.70 19.30
CA LEU A 107 3.65 0.60 18.38
C LEU A 107 2.79 -0.46 19.07
N VAL A 108 1.67 -0.81 18.47
CA VAL A 108 0.74 -1.81 18.99
C VAL A 108 0.40 -2.85 17.93
N LYS A 109 0.23 -4.11 18.34
CA LYS A 109 -0.18 -5.18 17.44
C LYS A 109 -1.63 -4.96 16.97
N ASN A 110 -1.88 -5.04 15.65
CA ASN A 110 -3.20 -4.83 15.06
C ASN A 110 -4.27 -5.75 15.66
N ALA A 111 -3.93 -7.03 15.94
CA ALA A 111 -4.85 -7.98 16.57
C ALA A 111 -5.28 -7.56 17.99
N VAL A 112 -4.39 -6.92 18.76
CA VAL A 112 -4.73 -6.39 20.08
C VAL A 112 -5.74 -5.27 19.97
N LEU A 113 -5.53 -4.35 19.02
CA LEU A 113 -6.48 -3.26 18.76
C LEU A 113 -7.86 -3.79 18.35
N SER A 114 -7.89 -4.79 17.46
CA SER A 114 -9.13 -5.43 17.01
C SER A 114 -9.88 -6.10 18.17
N SER A 115 -9.15 -6.75 19.09
CA SER A 115 -9.72 -7.38 20.29
C SER A 115 -10.35 -6.32 21.20
N PHE A 116 -9.61 -5.27 21.53
CA PHE A 116 -10.10 -4.19 22.40
C PHE A 116 -11.23 -3.38 21.77
N ALA A 117 -11.22 -3.17 20.45
CA ALA A 117 -12.32 -2.52 19.73
C ALA A 117 -13.65 -3.26 19.89
N ASN A 118 -13.61 -4.59 20.12
CA ASN A 118 -14.76 -5.42 20.43
C ASN A 118 -15.01 -5.60 21.95
N GLY A 119 -14.34 -4.82 22.79
CA GLY A 119 -14.48 -4.88 24.26
C GLY A 119 -13.94 -6.16 24.89
N ARG A 120 -12.99 -6.85 24.23
CA ARG A 120 -12.42 -8.11 24.70
C ARG A 120 -10.92 -7.99 24.92
N SER A 121 -10.42 -8.37 26.09
CA SER A 121 -8.99 -8.51 26.36
C SER A 121 -8.42 -9.85 25.88
N THR A 122 -9.29 -10.86 25.76
CA THR A 122 -8.94 -12.21 25.30
C THR A 122 -9.83 -12.58 24.12
N ALA A 123 -9.24 -12.91 22.97
CA ALA A 123 -9.94 -13.26 21.74
C ALA A 123 -9.04 -14.04 20.76
N LEU A 124 -9.66 -14.75 19.83
CA LEU A 124 -9.00 -15.20 18.61
C LEU A 124 -9.39 -14.23 17.49
N VAL A 125 -8.41 -13.50 16.98
CA VAL A 125 -8.61 -12.55 15.88
C VAL A 125 -8.26 -13.22 14.56
N ILE A 126 -9.24 -13.32 13.68
CA ILE A 126 -9.04 -13.77 12.30
C ILE A 126 -9.05 -12.54 11.40
N ASP A 127 -7.94 -12.31 10.72
CA ASP A 127 -7.76 -11.19 9.78
C ASP A 127 -7.46 -11.74 8.39
N SER A 128 -8.38 -11.49 7.45
CA SER A 128 -8.25 -11.89 6.04
C SER A 128 -8.05 -10.63 5.20
N GLY A 129 -6.79 -10.34 4.87
CA GLY A 129 -6.37 -9.16 4.14
C GLY A 129 -6.08 -9.42 2.66
N SER A 130 -5.33 -8.52 2.04
CA SER A 130 -4.95 -8.64 0.62
C SER A 130 -3.95 -9.76 0.39
N THR A 131 -2.89 -9.83 1.17
CA THR A 131 -1.75 -10.74 0.95
C THR A 131 -1.83 -12.06 1.71
N HIS A 132 -2.59 -12.10 2.81
CA HIS A 132 -2.66 -13.28 3.66
C HIS A 132 -3.92 -13.28 4.54
N THR A 133 -4.24 -14.45 5.07
CA THR A 133 -5.20 -14.64 6.17
C THR A 133 -4.43 -15.15 7.39
N SER A 134 -4.67 -14.54 8.54
CA SER A 134 -4.03 -14.91 9.79
C SER A 134 -5.04 -15.15 10.91
N ALA A 135 -4.73 -16.11 11.79
CA ALA A 135 -5.45 -16.34 13.04
C ALA A 135 -4.49 -16.07 14.19
N ILE A 136 -4.81 -15.07 14.99
CA ILE A 136 -3.93 -14.49 16.00
C ILE A 136 -4.63 -14.56 17.36
N PRO A 137 -4.19 -15.44 18.26
CA PRO A 137 -4.73 -15.50 19.62
C PRO A 137 -4.17 -14.35 20.46
N VAL A 138 -5.08 -13.66 21.14
CA VAL A 138 -4.80 -12.59 22.10
C VAL A 138 -5.29 -13.04 23.46
N HIS A 139 -4.46 -12.95 24.50
CA HIS A 139 -4.80 -13.27 25.88
C HIS A 139 -4.40 -12.10 26.77
N ASP A 140 -5.36 -11.52 27.48
CA ASP A 140 -5.20 -10.35 28.35
C ASP A 140 -4.44 -9.19 27.66
N GLY A 141 -4.71 -8.96 26.37
CA GLY A 141 -4.06 -7.91 25.59
C GLY A 141 -2.68 -8.28 25.03
N TYR A 142 -2.21 -9.51 25.21
CA TYR A 142 -0.94 -10.00 24.68
C TYR A 142 -1.15 -11.03 23.58
N VAL A 143 -0.42 -10.86 22.48
CA VAL A 143 -0.42 -11.83 21.39
C VAL A 143 0.40 -13.06 21.77
N LEU A 144 -0.17 -14.25 21.64
CA LEU A 144 0.52 -15.52 21.81
C LEU A 144 1.30 -15.84 20.51
N GLN A 145 2.53 -15.36 20.41
CA GLN A 145 3.37 -15.41 19.19
C GLN A 145 3.53 -16.82 18.62
N HIS A 146 3.71 -17.82 19.49
CA HIS A 146 3.94 -19.22 19.11
C HIS A 146 2.69 -19.90 18.53
N ALA A 147 1.52 -19.33 18.73
CA ALA A 147 0.23 -19.89 18.31
C ALA A 147 -0.38 -19.12 17.11
N ILE A 148 0.37 -18.21 16.50
CA ILE A 148 -0.06 -17.52 15.28
C ILE A 148 -0.07 -18.51 14.12
N VAL A 149 -1.21 -18.57 13.42
CA VAL A 149 -1.35 -19.33 12.17
C VAL A 149 -1.52 -18.33 11.04
N LYS A 150 -0.77 -18.50 9.95
CA LYS A 150 -0.80 -17.65 8.77
C LYS A 150 -0.89 -18.47 7.50
N SER A 151 -1.78 -18.06 6.61
CA SER A 151 -1.97 -18.65 5.28
C SER A 151 -1.74 -17.59 4.20
N PRO A 152 -1.14 -17.92 3.05
CA PRO A 152 -0.97 -17.00 1.93
C PRO A 152 -2.28 -16.72 1.17
N LEU A 153 -3.40 -17.28 1.60
CA LEU A 153 -4.70 -17.02 1.01
C LEU A 153 -5.20 -15.65 1.44
N GLY A 154 -5.26 -14.73 0.49
CA GLY A 154 -5.76 -13.37 0.66
C GLY A 154 -6.54 -12.91 -0.58
N SER A 155 -7.01 -11.66 -0.57
CA SER A 155 -7.80 -11.15 -1.69
C SER A 155 -7.00 -11.02 -2.99
N ASP A 156 -5.67 -10.84 -2.93
CA ASP A 156 -4.81 -10.80 -4.12
C ASP A 156 -4.80 -12.17 -4.82
N PHE A 157 -4.78 -13.26 -4.04
CA PHE A 157 -4.92 -14.60 -4.60
C PHE A 157 -6.28 -14.80 -5.27
N LEU A 158 -7.37 -14.38 -4.62
CA LEU A 158 -8.72 -14.47 -5.18
C LEU A 158 -8.86 -13.61 -6.44
N THR A 159 -8.28 -12.41 -6.45
CA THR A 159 -8.25 -11.52 -7.62
C THR A 159 -7.50 -12.19 -8.79
N GLY A 160 -6.37 -12.84 -8.50
CA GLY A 160 -5.62 -13.60 -9.50
C GLY A 160 -6.44 -14.76 -10.09
N GLN A 161 -7.13 -15.53 -9.25
CA GLN A 161 -8.01 -16.61 -9.69
C GLN A 161 -9.19 -16.10 -10.52
N CYS A 162 -9.81 -14.99 -10.10
CA CYS A 162 -10.89 -14.36 -10.85
C CYS A 162 -10.41 -13.86 -12.22
N ASN A 163 -9.23 -13.25 -12.28
CA ASN A 163 -8.63 -12.82 -13.55
C ASN A 163 -8.38 -14.00 -14.48
N GLN A 164 -7.80 -15.09 -13.97
CA GLN A 164 -7.58 -16.31 -14.74
C GLN A 164 -8.91 -16.89 -15.28
N PHE A 165 -9.92 -16.97 -14.42
CA PHE A 165 -11.25 -17.46 -14.80
C PHE A 165 -11.88 -16.62 -15.93
N LEU A 166 -11.75 -15.30 -15.88
CA LEU A 166 -12.27 -14.41 -16.92
C LEU A 166 -11.48 -14.54 -18.23
N GLN A 167 -10.15 -14.71 -18.15
CA GLN A 167 -9.31 -14.97 -19.32
C GLN A 167 -9.66 -16.30 -20.00
N ASP A 168 -9.90 -17.35 -19.22
CA ASP A 168 -10.32 -18.66 -19.73
C ASP A 168 -11.68 -18.60 -20.45
N GLN A 169 -12.55 -17.67 -20.07
CA GLN A 169 -13.79 -17.36 -20.74
C GLN A 169 -13.64 -16.43 -21.97
N GLY A 170 -12.42 -16.03 -22.31
CA GLY A 170 -12.15 -15.11 -23.41
C GLY A 170 -12.49 -13.65 -23.12
N THR A 171 -12.70 -13.28 -21.86
CA THR A 171 -12.96 -11.90 -21.45
C THR A 171 -11.64 -11.19 -21.13
N GLU A 172 -11.25 -10.21 -21.95
CA GLU A 172 -10.07 -9.38 -21.70
C GLU A 172 -10.40 -8.25 -20.73
N ILE A 173 -9.65 -8.17 -19.62
CA ILE A 173 -9.76 -7.07 -18.65
C ILE A 173 -8.80 -5.97 -19.05
N ILE A 174 -9.34 -4.80 -19.42
CA ILE A 174 -8.54 -3.64 -19.81
C ILE A 174 -8.51 -2.65 -18.64
N PRO A 175 -7.33 -2.34 -18.06
CA PRO A 175 -7.23 -1.37 -16.99
C PRO A 175 -7.73 0.02 -17.40
N PRO A 176 -8.36 0.80 -16.50
CA PRO A 176 -8.92 2.12 -16.84
C PRO A 176 -7.92 3.09 -17.47
N TYR A 177 -6.65 3.04 -17.07
CA TYR A 177 -5.59 3.90 -17.61
C TYR A 177 -5.20 3.55 -19.06
N MET A 178 -5.55 2.36 -19.54
CA MET A 178 -5.34 1.94 -20.93
C MET A 178 -6.52 2.27 -21.84
N ILE A 179 -7.63 2.76 -21.31
CA ILE A 179 -8.82 3.10 -22.07
C ILE A 179 -8.70 4.53 -22.56
N LYS A 180 -8.63 4.71 -23.87
CA LYS A 180 -8.67 6.02 -24.52
C LYS A 180 -10.09 6.56 -24.63
N GLU A 181 -11.02 5.71 -25.04
CA GLU A 181 -12.40 6.08 -25.29
C GLU A 181 -13.32 4.88 -25.02
N LYS A 182 -14.48 5.13 -24.41
CA LYS A 182 -15.56 4.16 -24.23
C LYS A 182 -16.61 4.39 -25.31
N LYS A 183 -17.00 3.31 -26.01
CA LYS A 183 -18.09 3.37 -26.98
C LYS A 183 -19.39 3.03 -26.30
N GLU A 184 -20.45 3.76 -26.63
CA GLU A 184 -21.79 3.41 -26.21
C GLU A 184 -22.22 2.12 -26.92
N VAL A 185 -22.70 1.16 -26.16
CA VAL A 185 -23.22 -0.11 -26.65
C VAL A 185 -24.65 -0.32 -26.12
N PRO A 186 -25.53 -1.01 -26.88
CA PRO A 186 -26.86 -1.36 -26.41
C PRO A 186 -26.82 -2.21 -25.15
N GLU A 187 -27.87 -2.13 -24.33
CA GLU A 187 -28.01 -2.92 -23.11
C GLU A 187 -27.87 -4.43 -23.40
N GLY A 188 -27.07 -5.12 -22.57
CA GLY A 188 -26.81 -6.56 -22.73
C GLY A 188 -25.66 -6.93 -23.69
N GLN A 189 -25.04 -5.95 -24.34
CA GLN A 189 -23.84 -6.19 -25.14
C GLN A 189 -22.55 -5.96 -24.33
N PRO A 190 -21.46 -6.68 -24.62
CA PRO A 190 -20.17 -6.48 -23.95
C PRO A 190 -19.64 -5.07 -24.21
N ALA A 191 -19.03 -4.47 -23.19
CA ALA A 191 -18.42 -3.15 -23.28
C ALA A 191 -17.38 -3.10 -24.40
N GLN A 192 -17.42 -2.04 -25.24
CA GLN A 192 -16.43 -1.78 -26.26
C GLN A 192 -15.60 -0.57 -25.90
N VAL A 193 -14.29 -0.75 -25.95
CA VAL A 193 -13.33 0.31 -25.64
C VAL A 193 -12.26 0.43 -26.72
N ILE A 194 -11.77 1.64 -26.95
CA ILE A 194 -10.57 1.88 -27.74
C ILE A 194 -9.40 1.94 -26.75
N SER A 195 -8.49 0.98 -26.82
CA SER A 195 -7.32 0.93 -25.96
C SER A 195 -6.14 1.72 -26.54
N ASN A 196 -5.39 2.40 -25.67
CA ASN A 196 -4.13 3.05 -26.00
C ASN A 196 -2.99 2.01 -26.02
N LYS A 197 -2.94 1.15 -27.03
CA LYS A 197 -1.92 0.08 -27.15
C LYS A 197 -0.49 0.59 -27.38
N SER A 198 -0.28 1.86 -27.66
CA SER A 198 1.02 2.36 -28.18
C SER A 198 1.94 3.04 -27.16
N SER A 199 1.52 3.31 -25.93
CA SER A 199 2.33 4.11 -25.00
C SER A 199 2.80 3.41 -23.72
N PHE A 200 2.38 2.16 -23.48
CA PHE A 200 2.66 1.48 -22.19
C PHE A 200 3.37 0.12 -22.32
N ASN A 201 3.68 -0.32 -23.53
CA ASN A 201 4.50 -1.50 -23.79
C ASN A 201 5.93 -1.07 -24.18
N LYS A 202 6.69 -0.59 -23.23
CA LYS A 202 8.17 -0.63 -23.26
C LYS A 202 8.70 -0.53 -21.85
#